data_42a979e96f4595e79c1b7439d0dc1434
#
_entry.id   42a979e96f4595e79c1b7439d0dc1434
#
_cell.length_a   1.000
_cell.length_b   1.000
_cell.length_c   1.000
_cell.angle_alpha   90.00
_cell.angle_beta   90.00
_cell.angle_gamma   90.00
#
_symmetry.space_group_name_H-M   'P 1'
#
loop_
_entity.id
_entity.type
_entity.pdbx_description
1 polymer ?
#
loop_
_entity_poly.entity_id
_entity_poly.type
_entity_poly.pdbx_seq_one_letter_code
_entity_poly.pdbx_strand_id
1 'polypeptide(L)'
;SAASDVYKRQVAYIRATAALEGMKGDNEDQTTGIQIVKRAIEEPLRQIVANAGGEGSVVVSKVKEGKDAFGYNARDDKYEDLLKAGIIDPTKVSRVALENAASIASMFLTTECVLAEKKSDAPAMPAMPAGGMGGMM
;
A
#
# COMPACT_ATOMS: atom_id res chain seq x y z
N SER A 1 12.04 -9.87 2.55
CA SER A 1 12.50 -9.23 1.32
C SER A 1 11.38 -8.36 0.77
N ALA A 2 11.68 -7.22 0.16
CA ALA A 2 10.70 -6.26 -0.34
C ALA A 2 9.61 -6.89 -1.25
N ALA A 3 9.93 -7.94 -1.99
CA ALA A 3 8.97 -8.66 -2.82
C ALA A 3 7.88 -9.39 -2.02
N SER A 4 8.17 -9.84 -0.80
CA SER A 4 7.20 -10.51 0.07
C SER A 4 6.16 -9.55 0.68
N ASP A 5 6.49 -8.27 0.79
CA ASP A 5 5.60 -7.27 1.40
C ASP A 5 4.59 -6.67 0.41
N VAL A 6 4.84 -6.84 -0.89
CA VAL A 6 4.01 -6.28 -1.97
C VAL A 6 2.67 -7.01 -2.11
N TYR A 7 2.60 -8.28 -1.73
CA TYR A 7 1.37 -9.10 -1.84
C TYR A 7 0.45 -9.03 -0.61
N LYS A 8 0.93 -8.43 0.45
CA LYS A 8 0.23 -8.25 1.72
C LYS A 8 -0.44 -6.88 1.70
N ARG A 9 -1.60 -6.69 2.21
CA ARG A 9 -2.40 -5.44 2.27
C ARG A 9 -3.47 -5.31 1.20
N GLN A 10 -3.93 -6.43 0.66
CA GLN A 10 -5.00 -6.43 -0.34
C GLN A 10 -6.38 -6.58 0.32
N VAL A 11 -6.58 -7.75 0.93
CA VAL A 11 -7.90 -8.19 1.37
C VAL A 11 -8.35 -7.45 2.62
N ALA A 12 -7.43 -7.16 3.54
CA ALA A 12 -7.77 -6.44 4.77
C ALA A 12 -8.41 -5.08 4.49
N TYR A 13 -7.85 -4.31 3.57
CA TYR A 13 -8.40 -3.01 3.19
C TYR A 13 -9.72 -3.14 2.44
N ILE A 14 -9.83 -4.09 1.51
CA ILE A 14 -11.08 -4.32 0.79
C ILE A 14 -12.20 -4.77 1.73
N ARG A 15 -11.92 -5.61 2.72
CA ARG A 15 -12.91 -5.98 3.75
C ARG A 15 -13.28 -4.80 4.64
N ALA A 16 -12.32 -3.92 4.94
CA ALA A 16 -12.57 -2.72 5.73
C ALA A 16 -13.52 -1.73 5.03
N THR A 17 -13.64 -1.77 3.70
CA THR A 17 -14.61 -0.91 2.99
C THR A 17 -16.05 -1.14 3.46
N ALA A 18 -16.39 -2.36 3.88
CA ALA A 18 -17.71 -2.68 4.40
C ALA A 18 -18.06 -1.86 5.66
N ALA A 19 -17.08 -1.54 6.50
CA ALA A 19 -17.28 -0.71 7.68
C ALA A 19 -17.62 0.76 7.32
N LEU A 20 -17.27 1.19 6.11
CA LEU A 20 -17.57 2.53 5.60
C LEU A 20 -18.90 2.59 4.83
N GLU A 21 -19.53 1.44 4.60
CA GLU A 21 -20.83 1.38 3.93
C GLU A 21 -21.92 1.89 4.85
N GLY A 22 -22.67 2.86 4.37
CA GLY A 22 -23.72 3.51 5.18
C GLY A 22 -23.22 4.55 6.17
N MET A 23 -21.91 4.73 6.34
CA MET A 23 -21.37 5.78 7.18
C MET A 23 -21.62 7.14 6.53
N LYS A 24 -22.17 8.07 7.33
CA LYS A 24 -22.42 9.46 6.93
C LYS A 24 -21.73 10.39 7.91
N GLY A 25 -21.21 11.49 7.40
CA GLY A 25 -20.70 12.57 8.23
C GLY A 25 -21.81 13.44 8.76
N ASP A 26 -21.49 14.32 9.70
CA ASP A 26 -22.41 15.31 10.26
C ASP A 26 -22.79 16.41 9.25
N ASN A 27 -21.97 16.53 8.20
CA ASN A 27 -22.17 17.46 7.09
C ASN A 27 -21.70 16.85 5.75
N GLU A 28 -21.89 17.59 4.64
CA GLU A 28 -21.52 17.13 3.31
C GLU A 28 -20.02 16.96 3.12
N ASP A 29 -19.21 17.84 3.71
CA ASP A 29 -17.75 17.78 3.61
C ASP A 29 -17.20 16.53 4.28
N GLN A 30 -17.69 16.19 5.47
CA GLN A 30 -17.33 14.96 6.16
C GLN A 30 -17.77 13.71 5.37
N THR A 31 -18.96 13.76 4.79
CA THR A 31 -19.46 12.67 3.94
C THR A 31 -18.57 12.50 2.70
N THR A 32 -18.15 13.59 2.09
CA THR A 32 -17.20 13.60 0.96
C THR A 32 -15.85 13.01 1.40
N GLY A 33 -15.34 13.39 2.57
CA GLY A 33 -14.12 12.82 3.16
C GLY A 33 -14.20 11.30 3.33
N ILE A 34 -15.32 10.78 3.81
CA ILE A 34 -15.55 9.33 3.93
C ILE A 34 -15.49 8.65 2.56
N GLN A 35 -16.08 9.24 1.51
CA GLN A 35 -16.01 8.70 0.15
C GLN A 35 -14.58 8.71 -0.41
N ILE A 36 -13.80 9.75 -0.13
CA ILE A 36 -12.38 9.83 -0.51
C ILE A 36 -11.60 8.68 0.14
N VAL A 37 -11.76 8.46 1.45
CA VAL A 37 -11.10 7.36 2.15
C VAL A 37 -11.54 6.01 1.59
N LYS A 38 -12.83 5.81 1.36
CA LYS A 38 -13.37 4.58 0.78
C LYS A 38 -12.74 4.25 -0.57
N ARG A 39 -12.49 5.26 -1.40
CA ARG A 39 -11.80 5.11 -2.67
C ARG A 39 -10.31 4.82 -2.49
N ALA A 40 -9.67 5.56 -1.59
CA ALA A 40 -8.22 5.48 -1.38
C ALA A 40 -7.75 4.11 -0.87
N ILE A 41 -8.53 3.44 -0.02
CA ILE A 41 -8.16 2.13 0.53
C ILE A 41 -8.23 0.97 -0.48
N GLU A 42 -8.79 1.19 -1.67
CA GLU A 42 -8.73 0.25 -2.79
C GLU A 42 -7.41 0.34 -3.58
N GLU A 43 -6.74 1.48 -3.54
CA GLU A 43 -5.55 1.75 -4.36
C GLU A 43 -4.38 0.79 -4.11
N PRO A 44 -4.09 0.32 -2.88
CA PRO A 44 -3.03 -0.67 -2.69
C PRO A 44 -3.23 -1.94 -3.51
N LEU A 45 -4.44 -2.48 -3.59
CA LEU A 45 -4.74 -3.64 -4.43
C LEU A 45 -4.63 -3.30 -5.92
N ARG A 46 -5.17 -2.15 -6.34
CA ARG A 46 -5.05 -1.69 -7.73
C ARG A 46 -3.60 -1.58 -8.17
N GLN A 47 -2.75 -1.01 -7.32
CA GLN A 47 -1.33 -0.86 -7.61
C GLN A 47 -0.59 -2.20 -7.70
N ILE A 48 -0.93 -3.16 -6.82
CA ILE A 48 -0.37 -4.51 -6.88
C ILE A 48 -0.71 -5.17 -8.22
N VAL A 49 -1.97 -5.08 -8.65
CA VAL A 49 -2.43 -5.65 -9.90
C VAL A 49 -1.79 -4.97 -11.11
N ALA A 50 -1.71 -3.64 -11.10
CA ALA A 50 -1.05 -2.86 -12.15
C ALA A 50 0.44 -3.22 -12.28
N ASN A 51 1.14 -3.40 -11.15
CA ASN A 51 2.54 -3.85 -11.14
C ASN A 51 2.72 -5.27 -11.71
N ALA A 52 1.69 -6.10 -11.63
CA ALA A 52 1.64 -7.42 -12.24
C ALA A 52 1.18 -7.40 -13.72
N GLY A 53 0.88 -6.21 -14.27
CA GLY A 53 0.40 -6.05 -15.65
C GLY A 53 -1.10 -6.33 -15.84
N GLY A 54 -1.87 -6.45 -14.76
CA GLY A 54 -3.30 -6.73 -14.79
C GLY A 54 -4.18 -5.48 -14.67
N GLU A 55 -5.51 -5.68 -14.84
CA GLU A 55 -6.52 -4.62 -14.72
C GLU A 55 -7.06 -4.55 -13.28
N GLY A 56 -6.65 -3.51 -12.55
CA GLY A 56 -6.94 -3.34 -11.12
C GLY A 56 -8.43 -3.24 -10.79
N SER A 57 -9.24 -2.63 -11.64
CA SER A 57 -10.68 -2.47 -11.41
C SER A 57 -11.42 -3.80 -11.42
N VAL A 58 -11.07 -4.69 -12.33
CA VAL A 58 -11.65 -6.03 -12.43
C VAL A 58 -11.31 -6.86 -11.20
N VAL A 59 -10.04 -6.82 -10.77
CA VAL A 59 -9.59 -7.59 -9.61
C VAL A 59 -10.22 -7.07 -8.32
N VAL A 60 -10.29 -5.76 -8.11
CA VAL A 60 -10.95 -5.17 -6.94
C VAL A 60 -12.43 -5.59 -6.87
N SER A 61 -13.16 -5.54 -7.98
CA SER A 61 -14.56 -5.97 -8.03
C SER A 61 -14.70 -7.44 -7.61
N LYS A 62 -13.91 -8.33 -8.19
CA LYS A 62 -13.92 -9.76 -7.87
C LYS A 62 -13.56 -10.06 -6.41
N VAL A 63 -12.56 -9.36 -5.86
CA VAL A 63 -12.17 -9.52 -4.45
C VAL A 63 -13.27 -9.04 -3.53
N LYS A 64 -14.00 -7.97 -3.87
CA LYS A 64 -15.16 -7.47 -3.09
C LYS A 64 -16.30 -8.49 -3.01
N GLU A 65 -16.57 -9.20 -4.10
CA GLU A 65 -17.59 -10.26 -4.16
C GLU A 65 -17.23 -11.48 -3.30
N GLY A 66 -15.94 -11.71 -3.10
CA GLY A 66 -15.43 -12.79 -2.27
C GLY A 66 -15.61 -12.56 -0.79
N LYS A 67 -15.42 -13.61 0.02
CA LYS A 67 -15.54 -13.59 1.48
C LYS A 67 -14.20 -13.95 2.14
N ASP A 68 -14.09 -13.61 3.41
CA ASP A 68 -12.96 -13.98 4.27
C ASP A 68 -11.58 -13.66 3.63
N ALA A 69 -10.70 -14.65 3.49
CA ALA A 69 -9.36 -14.52 2.97
C ALA A 69 -9.28 -14.66 1.43
N PHE A 70 -10.42 -14.71 0.72
CA PHE A 70 -10.43 -14.76 -0.74
C PHE A 70 -9.83 -13.49 -1.33
N GLY A 71 -8.81 -13.64 -2.17
CA GLY A 71 -8.09 -12.53 -2.79
C GLY A 71 -7.39 -12.94 -4.08
N TYR A 72 -6.57 -12.04 -4.60
CA TYR A 72 -5.83 -12.22 -5.84
C TYR A 72 -4.34 -12.46 -5.57
N ASN A 73 -3.82 -13.59 -6.00
CA ASN A 73 -2.39 -13.89 -5.96
C ASN A 73 -1.74 -13.35 -7.25
N ALA A 74 -1.13 -12.18 -7.14
CA ALA A 74 -0.50 -11.50 -8.28
C ALA A 74 0.76 -12.22 -8.81
N ARG A 75 1.33 -13.15 -8.04
CA ARG A 75 2.47 -13.95 -8.48
C ARG A 75 2.06 -15.01 -9.49
N ASP A 76 0.95 -15.67 -9.22
CA ASP A 76 0.50 -16.84 -9.98
C ASP A 76 -0.72 -16.51 -10.86
N ASP A 77 -1.11 -15.21 -10.90
CA ASP A 77 -2.28 -14.68 -11.64
C ASP A 77 -3.57 -15.48 -11.37
N LYS A 78 -3.85 -15.74 -10.09
CA LYS A 78 -5.02 -16.54 -9.72
C LYS A 78 -5.76 -16.00 -8.50
N TYR A 79 -7.04 -16.35 -8.41
CA TYR A 79 -7.87 -16.06 -7.24
C TYR A 79 -7.90 -17.27 -6.32
N GLU A 80 -7.58 -17.06 -5.05
CA GLU A 80 -7.52 -18.14 -4.07
C GLU A 80 -7.69 -17.62 -2.64
N ASP A 81 -7.78 -18.54 -1.69
CA ASP A 81 -7.69 -18.23 -0.26
C ASP A 81 -6.25 -17.87 0.09
N LEU A 82 -5.98 -16.58 0.28
CA LEU A 82 -4.63 -16.06 0.52
C LEU A 82 -4.04 -16.56 1.84
N LEU A 83 -4.89 -16.85 2.84
CA LEU A 83 -4.42 -17.37 4.12
C LEU A 83 -3.84 -18.78 3.94
N LYS A 84 -4.52 -19.64 3.17
CA LYS A 84 -4.05 -20.99 2.84
C LYS A 84 -2.81 -20.96 1.95
N ALA A 85 -2.71 -19.95 1.07
CA ALA A 85 -1.54 -19.73 0.24
C ALA A 85 -0.34 -19.13 1.00
N GLY A 86 -0.47 -18.84 2.30
CA GLY A 86 0.58 -18.22 3.11
C GLY A 86 0.79 -16.72 2.83
N ILE A 87 -0.13 -16.08 2.12
CA ILE A 87 -0.12 -14.65 1.82
C ILE A 87 -0.95 -13.94 2.90
N ILE A 88 -0.27 -13.50 3.95
CA ILE A 88 -0.92 -12.99 5.17
C ILE A 88 -0.72 -11.48 5.28
N ASP A 89 -1.81 -10.76 5.59
CA ASP A 89 -1.77 -9.35 5.98
C ASP A 89 -1.66 -9.21 7.49
N PRO A 90 -0.51 -8.78 8.04
CA PRO A 90 -0.41 -8.47 9.45
C PRO A 90 -1.30 -7.26 9.77
N THR A 91 -2.37 -7.45 10.52
CA THR A 91 -3.37 -6.43 10.85
C THR A 91 -2.74 -5.16 11.43
N LYS A 92 -1.78 -5.31 12.36
CA LYS A 92 -1.08 -4.18 12.97
C LYS A 92 -0.34 -3.34 11.93
N VAL A 93 0.37 -3.98 11.00
CA VAL A 93 1.14 -3.28 9.94
C VAL A 93 0.20 -2.53 9.01
N SER A 94 -0.88 -3.17 8.57
CA SER A 94 -1.88 -2.55 7.69
C SER A 94 -2.56 -1.36 8.39
N ARG A 95 -2.94 -1.50 9.66
CA ARG A 95 -3.54 -0.42 10.43
C ARG A 95 -2.60 0.77 10.59
N VAL A 96 -1.37 0.55 11.05
CA VAL A 96 -0.38 1.62 11.26
C VAL A 96 -0.04 2.31 9.94
N ALA A 97 0.06 1.57 8.84
CA ALA A 97 0.29 2.16 7.52
C ALA A 97 -0.84 3.10 7.12
N LEU A 98 -2.10 2.72 7.35
CA LEU A 98 -3.26 3.56 7.06
C LEU A 98 -3.32 4.79 7.97
N GLU A 99 -3.07 4.63 9.28
CA GLU A 99 -3.01 5.73 10.25
C GLU A 99 -1.94 6.76 9.87
N ASN A 100 -0.74 6.31 9.51
CA ASN A 100 0.35 7.18 9.08
C ASN A 100 0.02 7.88 7.75
N ALA A 101 -0.56 7.17 6.79
CA ALA A 101 -0.97 7.76 5.51
C ALA A 101 -2.04 8.84 5.71
N ALA A 102 -3.03 8.60 6.57
CA ALA A 102 -4.07 9.56 6.90
C ALA A 102 -3.49 10.80 7.60
N SER A 103 -2.55 10.61 8.52
CA SER A 103 -1.86 11.71 9.21
C SER A 103 -1.11 12.62 8.23
N ILE A 104 -0.34 12.04 7.31
CA ILE A 104 0.38 12.80 6.28
C ILE A 104 -0.61 13.49 5.33
N ALA A 105 -1.64 12.79 4.87
CA ALA A 105 -2.66 13.38 4.00
C ALA A 105 -3.35 14.60 4.64
N SER A 106 -3.64 14.52 5.95
CA SER A 106 -4.22 15.64 6.71
C SER A 106 -3.31 16.86 6.72
N MET A 107 -1.99 16.65 6.85
CA MET A 107 -1.02 17.76 6.76
C MET A 107 -0.97 18.35 5.35
N PHE A 108 -1.00 17.53 4.31
CA PHE A 108 -1.01 18.02 2.94
C PHE A 108 -2.23 18.89 2.62
N LEU A 109 -3.40 18.56 3.16
CA LEU A 109 -4.62 19.33 2.95
C LEU A 109 -4.54 20.76 3.51
N THR A 110 -3.67 20.99 4.49
CA THR A 110 -3.49 22.32 5.13
C THR A 110 -2.21 23.02 4.68
N THR A 111 -1.45 22.45 3.76
CA THR A 111 -0.14 22.93 3.30
C THR A 111 -0.29 23.68 1.98
N GLU A 112 0.32 24.87 1.89
CA GLU A 112 0.32 25.67 0.65
C GLU A 112 1.45 25.28 -0.31
N CYS A 113 2.56 24.74 0.20
CA CYS A 113 3.69 24.29 -0.62
C CYS A 113 4.46 23.14 0.04
N VAL A 114 5.18 22.39 -0.78
CA VAL A 114 6.04 21.29 -0.35
C VAL A 114 7.44 21.49 -0.91
N LEU A 115 8.45 21.38 -0.04
CA LEU A 115 9.85 21.33 -0.43
C LEU A 115 10.30 19.88 -0.51
N ALA A 116 10.87 19.48 -1.63
CA ALA A 116 11.42 18.16 -1.83
C ALA A 116 12.84 18.25 -2.40
N GLU A 117 13.70 17.34 -1.98
CA GLU A 117 15.03 17.24 -2.56
C GLU A 117 14.94 16.77 -4.01
N LYS A 118 15.62 17.49 -4.90
CA LYS A 118 15.79 17.06 -6.30
C LYS A 118 16.73 15.86 -6.32
N LYS A 119 16.31 14.78 -6.97
CA LYS A 119 17.20 13.64 -7.21
C LYS A 119 18.48 14.15 -7.89
N SER A 120 19.62 13.88 -7.27
CA SER A 120 20.93 14.15 -7.87
C SER A 120 21.21 13.05 -8.90
N ASP A 121 21.47 13.46 -10.14
CA ASP A 121 21.96 12.57 -11.20
C ASP A 121 23.47 12.29 -11.07
N ALA A 122 24.09 12.65 -9.94
CA ALA A 122 25.50 12.36 -9.70
C ALA A 122 25.73 10.85 -9.65
N PRO A 123 26.65 10.32 -10.48
CA PRO A 123 26.99 8.91 -10.42
C PRO A 123 27.49 8.57 -9.01
N ALA A 124 27.03 7.45 -8.47
CA ALA A 124 27.49 6.96 -7.18
C ALA A 124 29.03 6.85 -7.22
N MET A 125 29.72 7.63 -6.38
CA MET A 125 31.18 7.50 -6.27
C MET A 125 31.48 6.06 -5.85
N PRO A 126 32.39 5.36 -6.56
CA PRO A 126 32.79 4.03 -6.15
C PRO A 126 33.36 4.10 -4.73
N ALA A 127 32.89 3.21 -3.86
CA ALA A 127 33.40 3.08 -2.50
C ALA A 127 34.92 2.91 -2.58
N MET A 128 35.69 3.81 -1.99
CA MET A 128 37.13 3.64 -1.86
C MET A 128 37.39 2.37 -1.06
N PRO A 129 38.20 1.43 -1.55
CA PRO A 129 38.61 0.31 -0.74
C PRO A 129 39.37 0.84 0.49
N ALA A 130 38.91 0.47 1.67
CA ALA A 130 39.61 0.77 2.90
C ALA A 130 41.02 0.16 2.81
N GLY A 131 42.02 1.05 2.61
CA GLY A 131 43.41 0.66 2.49
C GLY A 131 43.84 -0.06 3.76
N GLY A 132 44.13 -1.36 3.61
CA GLY A 132 44.81 -2.12 4.64
C GLY A 132 46.19 -1.58 4.86
N MET A 133 46.42 -0.95 5.98
CA MET A 133 47.77 -0.67 6.47
C MET A 133 48.28 -1.95 7.17
N GLY A 134 48.82 -2.83 6.35
CA GLY A 134 49.61 -3.96 6.84
C GLY A 134 50.89 -3.48 7.49
N GLY A 135 51.10 -3.94 8.68
CA GLY A 135 52.23 -3.63 9.51
C GLY A 135 53.56 -4.01 8.92
N MET A 136 54.58 -3.29 9.33
CA MET A 136 55.96 -3.71 9.43
C MET A 136 56.39 -3.54 10.87
N MET A 137 56.82 -4.60 11.39
CA MET A 137 57.85 -4.98 12.37
C MET A 137 57.35 -6.01 13.40
#